data_0b305be8b6cf06c13625be624b885f0b
#
_entry.id   0b305be8b6cf06c13625be624b885f0b
#
_cell.length_a   1.000
_cell.length_b   1.000
_cell.length_c   1.000
_cell.angle_alpha   90.00
_cell.angle_beta   90.00
_cell.angle_gamma   90.00
#
_symmetry.space_group_name_H-M   'P 1'
#
loop_
_entity.id
_entity.type
_entity.pdbx_description
1 polymer ?
#
loop_
_entity_poly.entity_id
_entity_poly.type
_entity_poly.pdbx_seq_one_letter_code
_entity_poly.pdbx_strand_id
1 'polypeptide(L)'
;MAIFENPQWGWKGIAHVNVDMGLEDAEVFVAQRRPDRTQSYFADLKGKRLALFSGYHYEFAHFNADPKYLAETHNATLTYSHDSNLLMVLRGRADIALVTRSYLFDYLSRNPGTAKELLISERVDQVYHHYALLRPKAPISGEAFSQLLERLRSNGELLKIFQPYRIEVMPTANAVNKHL
;
A
#
# COMPACT_ATOMS: atom_id res chain seq x y z
N MET A 1 -5.19 6.49 -19.37
CA MET A 1 -5.47 5.52 -18.30
C MET A 1 -4.33 5.58 -17.32
N ALA A 2 -4.63 5.72 -16.04
CA ALA A 2 -3.70 5.47 -14.94
C ALA A 2 -4.06 4.12 -14.32
N ILE A 3 -3.07 3.32 -13.95
CA ILE A 3 -3.27 2.00 -13.32
C ILE A 3 -2.56 1.97 -11.95
N PHE A 4 -2.96 1.06 -11.08
CA PHE A 4 -2.48 0.96 -9.69
C PHE A 4 -2.77 2.21 -8.87
N GLU A 5 -3.90 2.86 -9.16
CA GLU A 5 -4.39 4.04 -8.47
C GLU A 5 -5.51 3.69 -7.49
N ASN A 6 -5.87 4.67 -6.66
CA ASN A 6 -7.08 4.61 -5.86
C ASN A 6 -7.83 5.96 -6.00
N PRO A 7 -9.15 5.96 -6.19
CA PRO A 7 -9.94 7.19 -6.33
C PRO A 7 -9.81 8.16 -5.17
N GLN A 8 -9.41 7.68 -3.98
CA GLN A 8 -9.20 8.49 -2.78
C GLN A 8 -7.87 9.26 -2.80
N TRP A 9 -6.94 8.94 -3.72
CA TRP A 9 -5.59 9.50 -3.77
C TRP A 9 -5.50 10.74 -4.68
N GLY A 10 -6.23 11.79 -4.32
CA GLY A 10 -6.12 13.09 -5.01
C GLY A 10 -6.85 13.21 -6.35
N TRP A 11 -7.70 12.25 -6.72
CA TRP A 11 -8.44 12.25 -7.99
C TRP A 11 -9.77 13.03 -7.95
N LYS A 12 -10.09 13.63 -6.81
CA LYS A 12 -11.33 14.42 -6.65
C LYS A 12 -11.37 15.58 -7.64
N GLY A 13 -12.46 15.68 -8.39
CA GLY A 13 -12.67 16.73 -9.40
C GLY A 13 -12.07 16.42 -10.79
N ILE A 14 -11.34 15.34 -10.94
CA ILE A 14 -10.84 14.85 -12.23
C ILE A 14 -11.81 13.82 -12.78
N ALA A 15 -12.41 14.10 -13.96
CA ALA A 15 -13.38 13.18 -14.57
C ALA A 15 -12.71 11.88 -15.02
N HIS A 16 -13.14 10.75 -14.48
CA HIS A 16 -12.63 9.42 -14.82
C HIS A 16 -13.68 8.34 -14.54
N VAL A 17 -13.45 7.16 -15.11
CA VAL A 17 -14.19 5.93 -14.81
C VAL A 17 -13.27 5.03 -14.01
N ASN A 18 -13.74 4.54 -12.86
CA ASN A 18 -13.01 3.61 -12.01
C ASN A 18 -13.27 2.18 -12.48
N VAL A 19 -12.21 1.39 -12.63
CA VAL A 19 -12.30 -0.05 -12.82
C VAL A 19 -11.46 -0.71 -11.73
N ASP A 20 -12.10 -1.46 -10.84
CA ASP A 20 -11.41 -2.24 -9.82
C ASP A 20 -10.58 -3.34 -10.50
N MET A 21 -9.28 -3.35 -10.26
CA MET A 21 -8.38 -4.33 -10.86
C MET A 21 -8.43 -5.68 -10.14
N GLY A 22 -9.15 -5.78 -9.01
CA GLY A 22 -9.19 -6.98 -8.19
C GLY A 22 -7.85 -7.32 -7.56
N LEU A 23 -7.06 -6.30 -7.28
CA LEU A 23 -5.75 -6.40 -6.63
C LEU A 23 -5.80 -5.62 -5.33
N GLU A 24 -5.29 -6.22 -4.26
CA GLU A 24 -5.27 -5.63 -2.92
C GLU A 24 -3.84 -5.53 -2.39
N ASP A 25 -3.55 -4.42 -1.72
CA ASP A 25 -2.34 -4.23 -0.93
C ASP A 25 -2.65 -3.43 0.35
N ALA A 26 -1.64 -3.15 1.15
CA ALA A 26 -1.80 -2.42 2.40
C ALA A 26 -0.56 -1.58 2.72
N GLU A 27 -0.75 -0.51 3.49
CA GLU A 27 0.34 0.19 4.14
C GLU A 27 0.53 -0.33 5.56
N VAL A 28 1.74 -0.77 5.89
CA VAL A 28 2.09 -1.38 7.17
C VAL A 28 3.10 -0.53 7.94
N PHE A 29 2.96 -0.51 9.26
CA PHE A 29 3.91 0.16 10.15
C PHE A 29 5.07 -0.78 10.46
N VAL A 30 6.28 -0.24 10.42
CA VAL A 30 7.52 -0.98 10.71
C VAL A 30 8.38 -0.17 11.67
N ALA A 31 8.89 -0.80 12.71
CA ALA A 31 9.80 -0.20 13.67
C ALA A 31 11.05 -1.09 13.84
N GLN A 32 12.11 -0.54 14.39
CA GLN A 32 13.23 -1.35 14.83
C GLN A 32 12.79 -2.26 15.99
N ARG A 33 13.08 -3.56 15.91
CA ARG A 33 12.82 -4.51 16.98
C ARG A 33 13.72 -4.19 18.17
N ARG A 34 13.12 -4.07 19.35
CA ARG A 34 13.80 -3.88 20.62
C ARG A 34 13.06 -4.65 21.71
N PRO A 35 13.72 -5.03 22.83
CA PRO A 35 13.08 -5.81 23.90
C PRO A 35 11.85 -5.10 24.53
N ASP A 36 11.85 -3.79 24.57
CA ASP A 36 10.81 -2.93 25.11
C ASP A 36 9.69 -2.56 24.13
N ARG A 37 9.78 -3.04 22.87
CA ARG A 37 8.79 -2.74 21.82
C ARG A 37 7.94 -3.95 21.51
N THR A 38 6.65 -3.81 21.73
CA THR A 38 5.61 -4.79 21.36
C THR A 38 4.65 -4.20 20.33
N GLN A 39 3.58 -4.89 19.97
CA GLN A 39 2.55 -4.40 19.04
C GLN A 39 1.89 -3.09 19.53
N SER A 40 1.83 -2.87 20.84
CA SER A 40 1.33 -1.60 21.41
C SER A 40 2.16 -0.37 21.03
N TYR A 41 3.41 -0.57 20.57
CA TYR A 41 4.26 0.53 20.08
C TYR A 41 3.64 1.29 18.91
N PHE A 42 2.82 0.61 18.11
CA PHE A 42 2.14 1.20 16.96
C PHE A 42 0.77 1.81 17.28
N ALA A 43 0.27 1.68 18.51
CA ALA A 43 -1.07 2.15 18.88
C ALA A 43 -1.20 3.68 18.79
N ASP A 44 -0.10 4.39 19.11
CA ASP A 44 -0.06 5.85 19.04
C ASP A 44 1.17 6.30 18.25
N LEU A 45 0.96 7.18 17.28
CA LEU A 45 2.02 7.76 16.44
C LEU A 45 2.51 9.12 16.96
N LYS A 46 1.83 9.68 17.96
CA LYS A 46 2.16 11.01 18.51
C LYS A 46 3.58 11.05 19.08
N GLY A 47 4.31 12.07 18.68
CA GLY A 47 5.69 12.30 19.15
C GLY A 47 6.73 11.38 18.53
N LYS A 48 6.35 10.42 17.69
CA LYS A 48 7.28 9.56 16.96
C LYS A 48 7.73 10.20 15.65
N ARG A 49 8.98 9.95 15.29
CA ARG A 49 9.54 10.37 14.00
C ARG A 49 9.12 9.34 12.95
N LEU A 50 8.38 9.79 11.94
CA LEU A 50 7.89 8.93 10.88
C LEU A 50 8.78 9.03 9.64
N ALA A 51 9.01 7.91 8.94
CA ALA A 51 9.59 7.85 7.61
C ALA A 51 8.50 7.42 6.62
N LEU A 52 8.16 8.31 5.69
CA LEU A 52 7.04 8.14 4.77
C LEU A 52 7.49 8.28 3.31
N PHE A 53 6.73 7.68 2.39
CA PHE A 53 6.96 7.87 0.96
C PHE A 53 6.26 9.15 0.49
N SER A 54 6.98 10.02 -0.20
CA SER A 54 6.46 11.29 -0.69
C SER A 54 5.36 11.07 -1.74
N GLY A 55 4.25 11.76 -1.56
CA GLY A 55 3.09 11.65 -2.45
C GLY A 55 2.13 10.51 -2.13
N TYR A 56 2.43 9.67 -1.12
CA TYR A 56 1.49 8.65 -0.66
C TYR A 56 0.39 9.27 0.22
N HIS A 57 -0.79 8.66 0.17
CA HIS A 57 -1.98 9.08 0.90
C HIS A 57 -2.24 8.08 2.04
N TYR A 58 -1.96 8.48 3.28
CA TYR A 58 -2.06 7.65 4.47
C TYR A 58 -3.38 7.90 5.21
N GLU A 59 -4.04 6.83 5.68
CA GLU A 59 -5.31 6.96 6.41
C GLU A 59 -5.13 7.71 7.73
N PHE A 60 -4.04 7.45 8.49
CA PHE A 60 -3.76 8.18 9.75
C PHE A 60 -3.64 9.70 9.56
N ALA A 61 -3.31 10.16 8.35
CA ALA A 61 -3.20 11.56 7.96
C ALA A 61 -4.42 12.06 7.16
N HIS A 62 -5.55 11.34 7.23
CA HIS A 62 -6.79 11.66 6.51
C HIS A 62 -6.58 11.81 4.99
N PHE A 63 -5.70 10.98 4.43
CA PHE A 63 -5.32 10.99 3.01
C PHE A 63 -4.71 12.32 2.52
N ASN A 64 -4.28 13.19 3.42
CA ASN A 64 -3.59 14.42 3.08
C ASN A 64 -2.11 14.11 2.79
N ALA A 65 -1.70 14.22 1.52
CA ALA A 65 -0.33 13.97 1.07
C ALA A 65 0.54 15.25 1.02
N ASP A 66 0.04 16.38 1.53
CA ASP A 66 0.81 17.63 1.56
C ASP A 66 2.10 17.46 2.39
N PRO A 67 3.28 17.69 1.80
CA PRO A 67 4.55 17.43 2.48
C PRO A 67 4.74 18.26 3.74
N LYS A 68 4.28 19.52 3.74
CA LYS A 68 4.40 20.41 4.87
C LYS A 68 3.50 19.95 6.02
N TYR A 69 2.25 19.60 5.71
CA TYR A 69 1.33 19.03 6.67
C TYR A 69 1.89 17.77 7.33
N LEU A 70 2.40 16.82 6.55
CA LEU A 70 2.97 15.58 7.08
C LEU A 70 4.20 15.84 7.96
N ALA A 71 5.09 16.76 7.56
CA ALA A 71 6.27 17.09 8.32
C ALA A 71 5.93 17.81 9.65
N GLU A 72 5.06 18.82 9.60
CA GLU A 72 4.79 19.68 10.76
C GLU A 72 3.80 19.05 11.76
N THR A 73 2.77 18.32 11.23
CA THR A 73 1.71 17.75 12.09
C THR A 73 2.08 16.35 12.58
N HIS A 74 2.80 15.57 11.77
CA HIS A 74 3.09 14.16 12.04
C HIS A 74 4.57 13.86 12.24
N ASN A 75 5.43 14.88 12.31
CA ASN A 75 6.87 14.71 12.48
C ASN A 75 7.49 13.74 11.45
N ALA A 76 7.03 13.86 10.20
CA ALA A 76 7.41 12.96 9.12
C ALA A 76 8.62 13.46 8.33
N THR A 77 9.53 12.57 8.02
CA THR A 77 10.55 12.74 6.99
C THR A 77 10.06 12.02 5.73
N LEU A 78 9.99 12.74 4.62
CA LEU A 78 9.53 12.21 3.34
C LEU A 78 10.70 11.78 2.48
N THR A 79 10.61 10.59 1.90
CA THR A 79 11.59 10.06 0.96
C THR A 79 10.89 9.59 -0.32
N TYR A 80 11.64 9.20 -1.32
CA TYR A 80 11.15 8.60 -2.56
C TYR A 80 11.55 7.11 -2.67
N SER A 81 11.79 6.45 -1.53
CA SER A 81 12.28 5.08 -1.50
C SER A 81 11.86 4.36 -0.21
N HIS A 82 11.16 3.25 -0.36
CA HIS A 82 10.87 2.37 0.78
C HIS A 82 12.14 1.80 1.43
N ASP A 83 13.20 1.53 0.63
CA ASP A 83 14.51 1.14 1.19
C ASP A 83 15.05 2.21 2.13
N SER A 84 14.97 3.49 1.73
CA SER A 84 15.41 4.60 2.57
C SER A 84 14.61 4.68 3.86
N ASN A 85 13.29 4.49 3.79
CA ASN A 85 12.41 4.49 4.97
C ASN A 85 12.78 3.36 5.95
N LEU A 86 12.99 2.14 5.45
CA LEU A 86 13.43 1.01 6.26
C LEU A 86 14.81 1.23 6.88
N LEU A 87 15.76 1.77 6.10
CA LEU A 87 17.09 2.11 6.61
C LEU A 87 17.06 3.20 7.68
N MET A 88 16.16 4.18 7.59
CA MET A 88 16.00 5.19 8.63
C MET A 88 15.58 4.56 9.96
N VAL A 89 14.66 3.60 9.93
CA VAL A 89 14.23 2.85 11.12
C VAL A 89 15.37 2.00 11.67
N LEU A 90 16.04 1.22 10.83
CA LEU A 90 17.16 0.36 11.23
C LEU A 90 18.33 1.14 11.86
N ARG A 91 18.55 2.37 11.38
CA ARG A 91 19.60 3.26 11.90
C ARG A 91 19.15 4.19 13.03
N GLY A 92 17.92 4.05 13.52
CA GLY A 92 17.35 4.88 14.58
C GLY A 92 17.12 6.35 14.20
N ARG A 93 17.07 6.66 12.90
CA ARG A 93 16.77 8.00 12.38
C ARG A 93 15.27 8.30 12.32
N ALA A 94 14.45 7.25 12.21
CA ALA A 94 13.01 7.28 12.38
C ALA A 94 12.59 6.22 13.41
N ASP A 95 11.46 6.43 14.05
CA ASP A 95 10.89 5.51 15.02
C ASP A 95 9.98 4.49 14.35
N ILE A 96 9.23 4.93 13.35
CA ILE A 96 8.31 4.11 12.55
C ILE A 96 8.46 4.51 11.07
N ALA A 97 8.49 3.51 10.19
CA ALA A 97 8.28 3.70 8.75
C ALA A 97 6.92 3.13 8.36
N LEU A 98 6.26 3.75 7.37
CA LEU A 98 5.16 3.14 6.65
C LEU A 98 5.66 2.71 5.29
N VAL A 99 5.38 1.47 4.95
CA VAL A 99 5.79 0.85 3.69
C VAL A 99 4.69 -0.05 3.15
N THR A 100 4.62 -0.17 1.84
CA THR A 100 3.68 -1.07 1.18
C THR A 100 3.97 -2.52 1.56
N ARG A 101 2.95 -3.28 1.92
CA ARG A 101 3.06 -4.67 2.40
C ARG A 101 3.76 -5.58 1.41
N SER A 102 3.36 -5.52 0.14
CA SER A 102 3.99 -6.32 -0.93
C SER A 102 5.48 -6.01 -1.08
N TYR A 103 5.84 -4.72 -1.02
CA TYR A 103 7.24 -4.28 -1.04
C TYR A 103 8.02 -4.81 0.16
N LEU A 104 7.46 -4.71 1.37
CA LEU A 104 8.11 -5.20 2.58
C LEU A 104 8.43 -6.69 2.50
N PHE A 105 7.49 -7.51 2.03
CA PHE A 105 7.71 -8.94 1.87
C PHE A 105 8.79 -9.26 0.84
N ASP A 106 8.83 -8.55 -0.27
CA ASP A 106 9.90 -8.69 -1.26
C ASP A 106 11.26 -8.29 -0.67
N TYR A 107 11.30 -7.15 0.01
CA TYR A 107 12.51 -6.67 0.69
C TYR A 107 13.06 -7.72 1.68
N LEU A 108 12.21 -8.27 2.54
CA LEU A 108 12.60 -9.27 3.54
C LEU A 108 13.03 -10.59 2.90
N SER A 109 12.45 -10.97 1.76
CA SER A 109 12.87 -12.17 1.03
C SER A 109 14.30 -12.04 0.48
N ARG A 110 14.67 -10.84 0.05
CA ARG A 110 16.02 -10.51 -0.42
C ARG A 110 17.01 -10.22 0.71
N ASN A 111 16.51 -9.87 1.91
CA ASN A 111 17.29 -9.48 3.07
C ASN A 111 16.85 -10.27 4.32
N PRO A 112 17.01 -11.60 4.38
CA PRO A 112 16.43 -12.43 5.45
C PRO A 112 16.98 -12.12 6.85
N GLY A 113 18.20 -11.59 6.94
CA GLY A 113 18.80 -11.12 8.20
C GLY A 113 18.01 -9.96 8.82
N THR A 114 17.52 -9.05 8.00
CA THR A 114 16.80 -7.84 8.45
C THR A 114 15.45 -8.16 9.09
N ALA A 115 14.81 -9.28 8.74
CA ALA A 115 13.55 -9.69 9.34
C ALA A 115 13.62 -9.82 10.88
N LYS A 116 14.79 -10.16 11.41
CA LYS A 116 15.02 -10.27 12.87
C LYS A 116 15.19 -8.91 13.55
N GLU A 117 15.55 -7.88 12.79
CA GLU A 117 15.81 -6.53 13.28
C GLU A 117 14.57 -5.64 13.25
N LEU A 118 13.52 -6.05 12.52
CA LEU A 118 12.30 -5.29 12.35
C LEU A 118 11.15 -5.86 13.18
N LEU A 119 10.38 -4.96 13.78
CA LEU A 119 9.06 -5.22 14.34
C LEU A 119 8.04 -4.72 13.31
N ILE A 120 7.23 -5.62 12.79
CA ILE A 120 6.19 -5.34 11.81
C ILE A 120 4.86 -5.30 12.56
N SER A 121 4.06 -4.27 12.32
CA SER A 121 2.74 -4.13 12.93
C SER A 121 1.76 -5.17 12.39
N GLU A 122 0.97 -5.76 13.28
CA GLU A 122 -0.20 -6.57 12.93
C GLU A 122 -1.35 -5.70 12.42
N ARG A 123 -1.47 -4.47 12.94
CA ARG A 123 -2.38 -3.47 12.37
C ARG A 123 -1.76 -2.85 11.13
N VAL A 124 -2.60 -2.50 10.17
CA VAL A 124 -2.22 -1.75 8.98
C VAL A 124 -2.71 -0.30 9.10
N ASP A 125 -2.14 0.63 8.35
CA ASP A 125 -2.69 1.97 8.21
C ASP A 125 -3.96 1.90 7.36
N GLN A 126 -3.86 1.26 6.20
CA GLN A 126 -4.98 1.04 5.30
C GLN A 126 -4.79 -0.25 4.51
N VAL A 127 -5.90 -0.86 4.13
CA VAL A 127 -5.99 -1.85 3.06
C VAL A 127 -6.69 -1.17 1.89
N TYR A 128 -6.17 -1.34 0.70
CA TYR A 128 -6.72 -0.68 -0.49
C TYR A 128 -6.71 -1.58 -1.71
N HIS A 129 -7.70 -1.36 -2.57
CA HIS A 129 -7.72 -1.96 -3.90
C HIS A 129 -7.00 -1.05 -4.89
N HIS A 130 -6.34 -1.66 -5.85
CA HIS A 130 -5.82 -0.97 -7.02
C HIS A 130 -6.89 -0.83 -8.09
N TYR A 131 -7.03 0.38 -8.61
CA TYR A 131 -7.94 0.72 -9.69
C TYR A 131 -7.18 1.12 -10.96
N ALA A 132 -7.81 0.86 -12.10
CA ALA A 132 -7.52 1.57 -13.33
C ALA A 132 -8.47 2.75 -13.46
N LEU A 133 -7.92 3.95 -13.63
CA LEU A 133 -8.70 5.17 -13.85
C LEU A 133 -8.65 5.54 -15.33
N LEU A 134 -9.78 5.44 -16.00
CA LEU A 134 -9.89 5.70 -17.43
C LEU A 134 -10.41 7.12 -17.65
N ARG A 135 -9.70 7.91 -18.44
CA ARG A 135 -10.21 9.23 -18.86
C ARG A 135 -11.50 9.09 -19.68
N PRO A 136 -12.36 10.11 -19.70
CA PRO A 136 -13.48 10.16 -20.63
C PRO A 136 -12.99 9.95 -22.08
N LYS A 137 -13.75 9.18 -22.87
CA LYS A 137 -13.37 8.84 -24.25
C LYS A 137 -12.02 8.10 -24.38
N ALA A 138 -11.68 7.25 -23.40
CA ALA A 138 -10.56 6.35 -23.54
C ALA A 138 -10.80 5.36 -24.71
N PRO A 139 -9.73 4.85 -25.37
CA PRO A 139 -9.86 3.88 -26.47
C PRO A 139 -10.54 2.57 -26.07
N ILE A 140 -10.50 2.23 -24.78
CA ILE A 140 -11.22 1.10 -24.19
C ILE A 140 -12.24 1.63 -23.18
N SER A 141 -13.44 1.07 -23.17
CA SER A 141 -14.45 1.39 -22.15
C SER A 141 -14.10 0.74 -20.82
N GLY A 142 -14.61 1.29 -19.70
CA GLY A 142 -14.47 0.69 -18.37
C GLY A 142 -15.04 -0.73 -18.32
N GLU A 143 -16.17 -0.96 -18.96
CA GLU A 143 -16.81 -2.28 -19.06
C GLU A 143 -15.93 -3.28 -19.80
N ALA A 144 -15.41 -2.93 -20.98
CA ALA A 144 -14.54 -3.81 -21.76
C ALA A 144 -13.23 -4.13 -21.00
N PHE A 145 -12.68 -3.16 -20.28
CA PHE A 145 -11.49 -3.38 -19.46
C PHE A 145 -11.80 -4.28 -18.25
N SER A 146 -12.94 -4.07 -17.57
CA SER A 146 -13.39 -4.93 -16.48
C SER A 146 -13.59 -6.38 -16.94
N GLN A 147 -14.21 -6.60 -18.10
CA GLN A 147 -14.39 -7.93 -18.67
C GLN A 147 -13.04 -8.61 -19.02
N LEU A 148 -12.05 -7.84 -19.46
CA LEU A 148 -10.71 -8.35 -19.71
C LEU A 148 -10.05 -8.82 -18.39
N LEU A 149 -10.11 -7.99 -17.35
CA LEU A 149 -9.57 -8.34 -16.03
C LEU A 149 -10.24 -9.59 -15.46
N GLU A 150 -11.56 -9.70 -15.59
CA GLU A 150 -12.31 -10.87 -15.10
C GLU A 150 -11.93 -12.15 -15.83
N ARG A 151 -11.69 -12.09 -17.14
CA ARG A 151 -11.15 -13.24 -17.90
C ARG A 151 -9.77 -13.65 -17.42
N LEU A 152 -8.87 -12.68 -17.18
CA LEU A 152 -7.53 -12.93 -16.65
C LEU A 152 -7.55 -13.50 -15.24
N ARG A 153 -8.54 -13.11 -14.44
CA ARG A 153 -8.76 -13.62 -13.09
C ARG A 153 -9.27 -15.05 -13.12
N SER A 154 -10.33 -15.31 -13.88
CA SER A 154 -11.01 -16.61 -13.93
C SER A 154 -10.15 -17.72 -14.53
N ASN A 155 -9.24 -17.38 -15.44
CA ASN A 155 -8.29 -18.37 -16.02
C ASN A 155 -6.96 -18.45 -15.25
N GLY A 156 -6.80 -17.69 -14.15
CA GLY A 156 -5.62 -17.71 -13.28
C GLY A 156 -4.42 -16.89 -13.79
N GLU A 157 -4.53 -16.23 -14.94
CA GLU A 157 -3.42 -15.42 -15.48
C GLU A 157 -3.12 -14.19 -14.60
N LEU A 158 -4.15 -13.56 -14.03
CA LEU A 158 -3.96 -12.43 -13.14
C LEU A 158 -3.11 -12.82 -11.91
N LEU A 159 -3.38 -13.98 -11.32
CA LEU A 159 -2.61 -14.52 -10.21
C LEU A 159 -1.15 -14.78 -10.61
N LYS A 160 -0.91 -15.40 -11.77
CA LYS A 160 0.44 -15.67 -12.26
C LYS A 160 1.25 -14.38 -12.45
N ILE A 161 0.59 -13.30 -12.91
CA ILE A 161 1.24 -12.00 -13.12
C ILE A 161 1.63 -11.36 -11.78
N PHE A 162 0.75 -11.37 -10.77
CA PHE A 162 0.93 -10.58 -9.56
C PHE A 162 1.49 -11.34 -8.37
N GLN A 163 1.40 -12.67 -8.34
CA GLN A 163 1.98 -13.50 -7.28
C GLN A 163 3.48 -13.24 -7.04
N PRO A 164 4.33 -13.07 -8.07
CA PRO A 164 5.76 -12.76 -7.84
C PRO A 164 5.99 -11.44 -7.09
N TYR A 165 5.08 -10.50 -7.22
CA TYR A 165 5.13 -9.19 -6.55
C TYR A 165 4.45 -9.18 -5.18
N ARG A 166 3.87 -10.33 -4.75
CA ARG A 166 3.16 -10.48 -3.47
C ARG A 166 1.94 -9.55 -3.30
N ILE A 167 1.38 -9.12 -4.41
CA ILE A 167 0.11 -8.40 -4.46
C ILE A 167 -1.03 -9.42 -4.41
N GLU A 168 -1.99 -9.21 -3.53
CA GLU A 168 -3.12 -10.12 -3.39
C GLU A 168 -4.10 -9.97 -4.54
N VAL A 169 -4.45 -11.09 -5.17
CA VAL A 169 -5.48 -11.14 -6.21
C VAL A 169 -6.79 -11.56 -5.56
N MET A 170 -7.77 -10.66 -5.57
CA MET A 170 -9.08 -10.90 -4.98
C MET A 170 -9.84 -12.00 -5.74
N PRO A 171 -10.58 -12.88 -5.04
CA PRO A 171 -11.40 -13.89 -5.70
C PRO A 171 -12.50 -13.24 -6.55
N THR A 172 -12.97 -13.97 -7.56
CA THR A 172 -14.12 -13.51 -8.37
C THR A 172 -15.38 -13.41 -7.52
N ALA A 173 -16.27 -12.47 -7.82
CA ALA A 173 -17.56 -12.32 -7.12
C ALA A 173 -18.38 -13.64 -7.12
N ASN A 174 -18.24 -14.47 -8.17
CA ASN A 174 -18.89 -15.77 -8.27
C ASN A 174 -18.26 -16.87 -7.39
N ALA A 175 -17.02 -16.69 -6.92
CA ALA A 175 -16.37 -17.65 -6.03
C ALA A 175 -16.83 -17.51 -4.58
N VAL A 176 -17.27 -16.32 -4.17
CA VAL A 176 -17.75 -16.03 -2.82
C VAL A 176 -19.11 -16.70 -2.53
N ASN A 177 -19.95 -16.93 -3.55
CA ASN A 177 -21.28 -17.51 -3.40
C ASN A 177 -21.32 -19.06 -3.42
N LYS A 178 -20.18 -19.75 -3.49
CA LYS A 178 -20.14 -21.23 -3.49
C LYS A 178 -19.88 -21.87 -2.12
N HIS A 179 -19.81 -21.07 -1.05
CA HIS A 179 -19.55 -21.54 0.31
C HIS A 179 -20.60 -21.02 1.33
N LEU A 180 -21.87 -20.89 0.92
CA LEU A 180 -23.02 -20.74 1.82
C LEU A 180 -23.90 -22.00 1.73
#